data_41a7849f3eb5e28299553041a86f9a65
#
_entry.id   41a7849f3eb5e28299553041a86f9a65
#
_cell.length_a   1.000
_cell.length_b   1.000
_cell.length_c   1.000
_cell.angle_alpha   90.00
_cell.angle_beta   90.00
_cell.angle_gamma   90.00
#
_symmetry.space_group_name_H-M   'P 1'
#
loop_
_entity.id
_entity.type
_entity.pdbx_description
1 polymer ?
#
loop_
_entity_poly.entity_id
_entity_poly.type
_entity_poly.pdbx_seq_one_letter_code
_entity_poly.pdbx_strand_id
1 'polypeptide(L)'
;MRWRPEAGRLVTVMAVCFGLTVVITRLYLMASGYPKIGGSTYHIAHALFGGLLLVIAALVALLSSARHALTGTAVLAGIGLGLFIDEVGKFITTDNNYFFPLAAPIIYLAFLCIVAVALFADRHRVRPPLLALGEVTVAVGQLTGTRMRPDERATLLAELNALDRSDFGPDERELCDALTSYLNTVHADTRPALLVRRERRLERLERTLLPLPALRIGLIVVLIGHAVWTVVHLVLAVIIISGRHMPNASLDHLLDVSQHHGWKSLAGLAIAAAAEVLVGIGCAAAATLWLRGREEIAVRLGIWSSVISLTVVNVLASYFSQFLTVFTALAEALLLYLLIRYRARAAAGPHR
;
A
#
# COMPACT_ATOMS: atom_id res chain seq x y z
N MET A 1 -5.40 -11.96 -21.49
CA MET A 1 -5.14 -10.53 -21.25
C MET A 1 -3.65 -10.39 -20.89
N ARG A 2 -2.89 -9.55 -21.59
CA ARG A 2 -1.45 -9.38 -21.33
C ARG A 2 -1.25 -8.20 -20.38
N TRP A 3 -0.64 -8.42 -19.24
CA TRP A 3 -0.35 -7.36 -18.26
C TRP A 3 0.90 -6.58 -18.69
N ARG A 4 0.90 -5.28 -18.45
CA ARG A 4 2.10 -4.45 -18.64
C ARG A 4 3.17 -4.86 -17.62
N PRO A 5 4.47 -4.83 -17.99
CA PRO A 5 5.58 -5.22 -17.08
C PRO A 5 5.59 -4.43 -15.77
N GLU A 6 5.21 -3.17 -15.83
CA GLU A 6 5.19 -2.25 -14.68
C GLU A 6 3.82 -2.19 -13.97
N ALA A 7 2.85 -3.06 -14.34
CA ALA A 7 1.48 -2.96 -13.85
C ALA A 7 1.41 -2.99 -12.32
N GLY A 8 2.10 -3.94 -11.66
CA GLY A 8 2.13 -4.03 -10.20
C GLY A 8 2.67 -2.75 -9.55
N ARG A 9 3.78 -2.19 -10.07
CA ARG A 9 4.35 -0.93 -9.58
C ARG A 9 3.39 0.25 -9.76
N LEU A 10 2.76 0.38 -10.92
CA LEU A 10 1.82 1.47 -11.21
C LEU A 10 0.59 1.40 -10.31
N VAL A 11 0.00 0.21 -10.14
CA VAL A 11 -1.15 0.04 -9.25
C VAL A 11 -0.75 0.24 -7.77
N THR A 12 0.47 -0.12 -7.37
CA THR A 12 0.99 0.21 -6.03
C THR A 12 1.10 1.71 -5.81
N VAL A 13 1.63 2.46 -6.80
CA VAL A 13 1.66 3.94 -6.74
C VAL A 13 0.25 4.51 -6.60
N MET A 14 -0.70 4.00 -7.38
CA MET A 14 -2.11 4.40 -7.30
C MET A 14 -2.69 4.10 -5.91
N ALA A 15 -2.44 2.91 -5.33
CA ALA A 15 -2.89 2.55 -3.99
C ALA A 15 -2.32 3.47 -2.91
N VAL A 16 -1.02 3.78 -2.97
CA VAL A 16 -0.36 4.70 -2.03
C VAL A 16 -0.97 6.09 -2.13
N CYS A 17 -1.14 6.63 -3.35
CA CYS A 17 -1.76 7.95 -3.55
C CYS A 17 -3.22 7.96 -3.08
N PHE A 18 -4.00 6.90 -3.34
CA PHE A 18 -5.36 6.74 -2.81
C PHE A 18 -5.39 6.81 -1.28
N GLY A 19 -4.60 5.97 -0.60
CA GLY A 19 -4.58 5.92 0.86
C GLY A 19 -4.15 7.25 1.48
N LEU A 20 -3.07 7.86 0.96
CA LEU A 20 -2.59 9.16 1.41
C LEU A 20 -3.65 10.25 1.22
N THR A 21 -4.35 10.26 0.09
CA THR A 21 -5.40 11.26 -0.17
C THR A 21 -6.53 11.13 0.82
N VAL A 22 -7.06 9.93 1.06
CA VAL A 22 -8.11 9.70 2.06
C VAL A 22 -7.67 10.17 3.45
N VAL A 23 -6.46 9.78 3.88
CA VAL A 23 -5.92 10.17 5.20
C VAL A 23 -5.78 11.68 5.31
N ILE A 24 -5.14 12.32 4.33
CA ILE A 24 -4.91 13.78 4.35
C ILE A 24 -6.24 14.53 4.32
N THR A 25 -7.17 14.12 3.45
CA THR A 25 -8.49 14.75 3.35
C THR A 25 -9.25 14.66 4.67
N ARG A 26 -9.31 13.50 5.30
CA ARG A 26 -10.00 13.31 6.58
C ARG A 26 -9.35 14.08 7.72
N LEU A 27 -8.02 14.09 7.81
CA LEU A 27 -7.29 14.87 8.80
C LEU A 27 -7.52 16.38 8.59
N TYR A 28 -7.49 16.84 7.34
CA TYR A 28 -7.79 18.24 7.02
C TYR A 28 -9.22 18.62 7.40
N LEU A 29 -10.22 17.82 7.03
CA LEU A 29 -11.62 18.07 7.37
C LEU A 29 -11.84 18.08 8.89
N MET A 30 -11.22 17.14 9.61
CA MET A 30 -11.29 17.11 11.07
C MET A 30 -10.68 18.37 11.70
N ALA A 31 -9.50 18.78 11.24
CA ALA A 31 -8.79 19.97 11.75
C ALA A 31 -9.51 21.29 11.41
N SER A 32 -10.20 21.35 10.25
CA SER A 32 -10.90 22.56 9.79
C SER A 32 -12.37 22.64 10.21
N GLY A 33 -12.88 21.66 10.97
CA GLY A 33 -14.28 21.64 11.44
C GLY A 33 -15.31 21.43 10.33
N TYR A 34 -14.94 20.69 9.27
CA TYR A 34 -15.80 20.33 8.13
C TYR A 34 -16.39 21.54 7.37
N PRO A 35 -15.56 22.44 6.82
CA PRO A 35 -16.04 23.63 6.14
C PRO A 35 -16.89 23.26 4.92
N LYS A 36 -18.04 23.92 4.77
CA LYS A 36 -18.87 23.82 3.56
C LYS A 36 -18.30 24.74 2.48
N ILE A 37 -17.77 24.17 1.42
CA ILE A 37 -17.28 24.91 0.25
C ILE A 37 -18.48 25.20 -0.66
N GLY A 38 -18.81 26.48 -0.90
CA GLY A 38 -19.90 26.87 -1.83
C GLY A 38 -20.97 27.78 -1.25
N GLY A 39 -20.86 28.23 0.01
CA GLY A 39 -21.80 29.15 0.65
C GLY A 39 -23.14 28.50 1.08
N SER A 40 -24.19 29.29 1.20
CA SER A 40 -25.49 28.80 1.69
C SER A 40 -26.31 28.03 0.64
N THR A 41 -26.00 28.20 -0.66
CA THR A 41 -26.82 27.67 -1.75
C THR A 41 -26.21 26.46 -2.44
N TYR A 42 -24.89 26.35 -2.45
CA TYR A 42 -24.17 25.26 -3.12
C TYR A 42 -23.26 24.53 -2.15
N HIS A 43 -23.14 23.22 -2.32
CA HIS A 43 -22.14 22.40 -1.66
C HIS A 43 -21.34 21.67 -2.74
N ILE A 44 -20.11 22.14 -3.01
CA ILE A 44 -19.23 21.48 -3.96
C ILE A 44 -18.54 20.34 -3.23
N ALA A 45 -18.98 19.14 -3.55
CA ALA A 45 -18.41 17.92 -3.02
C ALA A 45 -16.98 17.70 -3.58
N HIS A 46 -16.03 17.32 -2.75
CA HIS A 46 -14.66 17.04 -3.22
C HIS A 46 -14.60 15.81 -4.16
N ALA A 47 -15.64 14.98 -4.18
CA ALA A 47 -15.82 13.94 -5.20
C ALA A 47 -15.84 14.49 -6.62
N LEU A 48 -16.32 15.72 -6.85
CA LEU A 48 -16.30 16.35 -8.17
C LEU A 48 -14.85 16.57 -8.66
N PHE A 49 -13.99 17.06 -7.79
CA PHE A 49 -12.55 17.20 -8.09
C PHE A 49 -11.90 15.84 -8.27
N GLY A 50 -12.32 14.82 -7.50
CA GLY A 50 -11.89 13.44 -7.66
C GLY A 50 -12.23 12.90 -9.06
N GLY A 51 -13.49 13.09 -9.49
CA GLY A 51 -13.96 12.72 -10.84
C GLY A 51 -13.17 13.43 -11.96
N LEU A 52 -12.92 14.74 -11.81
CA LEU A 52 -12.12 15.50 -12.75
C LEU A 52 -10.69 14.94 -12.88
N LEU A 53 -10.05 14.63 -11.77
CA LEU A 53 -8.70 14.03 -11.79
C LEU A 53 -8.68 12.65 -12.44
N LEU A 54 -9.73 11.84 -12.26
CA LEU A 54 -9.87 10.56 -12.97
C LEU A 54 -10.00 10.74 -14.49
N VAL A 55 -10.76 11.75 -14.94
CA VAL A 55 -10.86 12.08 -16.37
C VAL A 55 -9.50 12.54 -16.91
N ILE A 56 -8.79 13.41 -16.20
CA ILE A 56 -7.45 13.86 -16.59
C ILE A 56 -6.50 12.66 -16.66
N ALA A 57 -6.53 11.75 -15.65
CA ALA A 57 -5.72 10.55 -15.67
C ALA A 57 -5.99 9.67 -16.89
N ALA A 58 -7.26 9.48 -17.25
CA ALA A 58 -7.66 8.75 -18.45
C ALA A 58 -7.15 9.42 -19.72
N LEU A 59 -7.29 10.74 -19.84
CA LEU A 59 -6.79 11.51 -20.99
C LEU A 59 -5.27 11.42 -21.12
N VAL A 60 -4.52 11.54 -20.03
CA VAL A 60 -3.06 11.38 -20.02
C VAL A 60 -2.66 9.97 -20.49
N ALA A 61 -3.37 8.93 -20.02
CA ALA A 61 -3.10 7.55 -20.43
C ALA A 61 -3.37 7.30 -21.93
N LEU A 62 -4.39 7.96 -22.48
CA LEU A 62 -4.81 7.79 -23.88
C LEU A 62 -3.98 8.64 -24.85
N LEU A 63 -3.59 9.86 -24.46
CA LEU A 63 -2.96 10.83 -25.34
C LEU A 63 -1.43 10.80 -25.28
N SER A 64 -0.84 10.35 -24.19
CA SER A 64 0.60 10.42 -23.98
C SER A 64 1.27 9.06 -24.05
N SER A 65 2.28 8.95 -24.94
CA SER A 65 3.20 7.81 -24.99
C SER A 65 4.49 8.04 -24.20
N ALA A 66 4.62 9.17 -23.50
CA ALA A 66 5.82 9.51 -22.75
C ALA A 66 6.06 8.50 -21.59
N ARG A 67 7.33 8.15 -21.36
CA ARG A 67 7.75 7.15 -20.37
C ARG A 67 7.17 7.39 -18.95
N HIS A 68 7.06 8.67 -18.54
CA HIS A 68 6.55 9.04 -17.22
C HIS A 68 5.02 9.26 -17.18
N ALA A 69 4.34 9.25 -18.34
CA ALA A 69 2.91 9.49 -18.41
C ALA A 69 2.10 8.48 -17.57
N LEU A 70 2.45 7.21 -17.64
CA LEU A 70 1.79 6.15 -16.85
C LEU A 70 1.96 6.32 -15.33
N THR A 71 3.14 6.77 -14.88
CA THR A 71 3.34 7.08 -13.47
C THR A 71 2.51 8.29 -13.05
N GLY A 72 2.47 9.34 -13.87
CA GLY A 72 1.57 10.49 -13.66
C GLY A 72 0.10 10.09 -13.64
N THR A 73 -0.32 9.23 -14.57
CA THR A 73 -1.67 8.65 -14.60
C THR A 73 -1.98 7.90 -13.28
N ALA A 74 -1.08 7.06 -12.80
CA ALA A 74 -1.27 6.31 -11.56
C ALA A 74 -1.42 7.24 -10.33
N VAL A 75 -0.63 8.31 -10.27
CA VAL A 75 -0.73 9.34 -9.21
C VAL A 75 -2.07 10.06 -9.28
N LEU A 76 -2.44 10.58 -10.46
CA LEU A 76 -3.70 11.31 -10.64
C LEU A 76 -4.91 10.42 -10.37
N ALA A 77 -4.87 9.16 -10.85
CA ALA A 77 -5.94 8.20 -10.59
C ALA A 77 -6.07 7.84 -9.10
N GLY A 78 -4.95 7.67 -8.39
CA GLY A 78 -4.96 7.42 -6.96
C GLY A 78 -5.55 8.58 -6.16
N ILE A 79 -5.11 9.81 -6.44
CA ILE A 79 -5.65 11.03 -5.80
C ILE A 79 -7.13 11.19 -6.15
N GLY A 80 -7.48 11.07 -7.42
CA GLY A 80 -8.85 11.23 -7.90
C GLY A 80 -9.80 10.22 -7.28
N LEU A 81 -9.41 8.94 -7.24
CA LEU A 81 -10.20 7.88 -6.63
C LEU A 81 -10.33 8.06 -5.12
N GLY A 82 -9.26 8.51 -4.43
CA GLY A 82 -9.28 8.82 -3.00
C GLY A 82 -10.31 9.89 -2.65
N LEU A 83 -10.31 11.02 -3.37
CA LEU A 83 -11.30 12.09 -3.18
C LEU A 83 -12.72 11.63 -3.53
N PHE A 84 -12.88 10.81 -4.57
CA PHE A 84 -14.18 10.34 -5.02
C PHE A 84 -14.81 9.36 -4.02
N ILE A 85 -14.06 8.34 -3.60
CA ILE A 85 -14.56 7.30 -2.69
C ILE A 85 -14.72 7.81 -1.26
N ASP A 86 -13.93 8.80 -0.82
CA ASP A 86 -14.06 9.35 0.52
C ASP A 86 -15.47 9.96 0.78
N GLU A 87 -16.15 10.40 -0.25
CA GLU A 87 -17.54 10.92 -0.15
C GLU A 87 -18.64 9.86 -0.32
N VAL A 88 -18.28 8.58 -0.37
CA VAL A 88 -19.25 7.49 -0.62
C VAL A 88 -20.46 7.51 0.34
N GLY A 89 -20.25 7.90 1.60
CA GLY A 89 -21.33 8.01 2.59
C GLY A 89 -22.45 8.97 2.16
N LYS A 90 -22.11 10.08 1.51
CA LYS A 90 -23.08 11.04 0.99
C LYS A 90 -23.90 10.52 -0.20
N PHE A 91 -23.32 9.64 -1.01
CA PHE A 91 -24.00 9.10 -2.19
C PHE A 91 -24.92 7.92 -1.88
N ILE A 92 -24.65 7.21 -0.77
CA ILE A 92 -25.43 6.02 -0.39
C ILE A 92 -26.60 6.37 0.52
N THR A 93 -26.49 7.47 1.28
CA THR A 93 -27.52 7.88 2.25
C THR A 93 -28.45 8.95 1.68
N THR A 94 -29.74 8.85 1.97
CA THR A 94 -30.77 9.83 1.53
C THR A 94 -30.61 11.20 2.17
N ASP A 95 -30.05 11.24 3.36
CA ASP A 95 -29.76 12.44 4.17
C ASP A 95 -28.36 13.00 3.95
N ASN A 96 -27.64 12.50 2.95
CA ASN A 96 -26.27 12.92 2.61
C ASN A 96 -25.30 12.83 3.79
N ASN A 97 -25.38 11.76 4.59
CA ASN A 97 -24.59 11.58 5.80
C ASN A 97 -23.16 11.16 5.46
N TYR A 98 -22.21 12.11 5.62
CA TYR A 98 -20.78 11.83 5.44
C TYR A 98 -20.22 10.79 6.43
N PHE A 99 -20.78 10.76 7.65
CA PHE A 99 -20.35 9.87 8.73
C PHE A 99 -21.15 8.55 8.79
N PHE A 100 -21.75 8.16 7.68
CA PHE A 100 -22.44 6.87 7.62
C PHE A 100 -21.50 5.73 8.05
N PRO A 101 -21.88 4.87 9.00
CA PRO A 101 -20.98 3.88 9.60
C PRO A 101 -20.31 2.93 8.61
N LEU A 102 -20.99 2.59 7.50
CA LEU A 102 -20.42 1.74 6.46
C LEU A 102 -19.48 2.48 5.49
N ALA A 103 -19.40 3.82 5.52
CA ALA A 103 -18.54 4.56 4.62
C ALA A 103 -17.06 4.17 4.80
N ALA A 104 -16.58 4.09 6.04
CA ALA A 104 -15.19 3.72 6.30
C ALA A 104 -14.84 2.29 5.90
N PRO A 105 -15.63 1.24 6.21
CA PRO A 105 -15.43 -0.10 5.66
C PRO A 105 -15.39 -0.13 4.13
N ILE A 106 -16.27 0.60 3.45
CA ILE A 106 -16.31 0.65 1.97
C ILE A 106 -15.02 1.26 1.42
N ILE A 107 -14.57 2.39 1.97
CA ILE A 107 -13.32 3.04 1.57
C ILE A 107 -12.14 2.10 1.78
N TYR A 108 -12.10 1.43 2.93
CA TYR A 108 -11.03 0.51 3.27
C TYR A 108 -11.02 -0.72 2.37
N LEU A 109 -12.18 -1.30 2.06
CA LEU A 109 -12.29 -2.41 1.11
C LEU A 109 -11.87 -1.99 -0.31
N ALA A 110 -12.25 -0.79 -0.76
CA ALA A 110 -11.78 -0.27 -2.05
C ALA A 110 -10.24 -0.18 -2.08
N PHE A 111 -9.61 0.29 -1.02
CA PHE A 111 -8.16 0.30 -0.88
C PHE A 111 -7.56 -1.11 -0.96
N LEU A 112 -8.11 -2.06 -0.21
CA LEU A 112 -7.65 -3.46 -0.23
C LEU A 112 -7.81 -4.10 -1.60
N CYS A 113 -8.89 -3.80 -2.33
CA CYS A 113 -9.09 -4.28 -3.70
C CYS A 113 -7.98 -3.77 -4.63
N ILE A 114 -7.60 -2.49 -4.54
CA ILE A 114 -6.51 -1.94 -5.35
C ILE A 114 -5.17 -2.61 -4.99
N VAL A 115 -4.90 -2.80 -3.70
CA VAL A 115 -3.70 -3.51 -3.23
C VAL A 115 -3.69 -4.96 -3.72
N ALA A 116 -4.83 -5.66 -3.66
CA ALA A 116 -4.96 -7.03 -4.17
C ALA A 116 -4.67 -7.10 -5.67
N VAL A 117 -5.18 -6.14 -6.47
CA VAL A 117 -4.88 -6.04 -7.90
C VAL A 117 -3.38 -5.80 -8.13
N ALA A 118 -2.73 -4.94 -7.34
CA ALA A 118 -1.29 -4.71 -7.43
C ALA A 118 -0.49 -5.98 -7.19
N LEU A 119 -0.81 -6.72 -6.12
CA LEU A 119 -0.16 -7.98 -5.76
C LEU A 119 -0.41 -9.07 -6.81
N PHE A 120 -1.63 -9.14 -7.35
CA PHE A 120 -1.97 -10.08 -8.41
C PHE A 120 -1.18 -9.79 -9.69
N ALA A 121 -1.13 -8.53 -10.12
CA ALA A 121 -0.36 -8.10 -11.28
C ALA A 121 1.14 -8.41 -11.14
N ASP A 122 1.68 -8.27 -9.93
CA ASP A 122 3.09 -8.57 -9.64
C ASP A 122 3.40 -10.08 -9.68
N ARG A 123 2.48 -10.92 -9.19
CA ARG A 123 2.63 -12.39 -9.20
C ARG A 123 2.55 -13.00 -10.59
N HIS A 124 1.77 -12.40 -11.49
CA HIS A 124 1.53 -12.93 -12.84
C HIS A 124 2.52 -12.35 -13.87
N ARG A 125 3.70 -11.94 -13.44
CA ARG A 125 4.83 -11.53 -14.29
C ARG A 125 5.50 -12.74 -14.95
N VAL A 126 4.75 -13.60 -15.63
CA VAL A 126 5.36 -14.56 -16.54
C VAL A 126 5.85 -13.77 -17.75
N ARG A 127 7.15 -13.68 -17.93
CA ARG A 127 7.79 -13.01 -19.06
C ARG A 127 8.29 -14.06 -20.05
N PRO A 128 7.49 -14.49 -21.03
CA PRO A 128 8.03 -15.26 -22.14
C PRO A 128 9.16 -14.47 -22.79
N PRO A 129 10.27 -15.12 -23.18
CA PRO A 129 11.46 -14.43 -23.73
C PRO A 129 11.14 -13.48 -24.90
N LEU A 130 10.23 -13.88 -25.79
CA LEU A 130 9.76 -13.06 -26.92
C LEU A 130 9.05 -11.78 -26.46
N LEU A 131 8.26 -11.83 -25.39
CA LEU A 131 7.61 -10.64 -24.84
C LEU A 131 8.62 -9.71 -24.19
N ALA A 132 9.59 -10.27 -23.48
CA ALA A 132 10.66 -9.47 -22.88
C ALA A 132 11.51 -8.77 -23.96
N LEU A 133 11.79 -9.44 -25.06
CA LEU A 133 12.45 -8.82 -26.22
C LEU A 133 11.61 -7.64 -26.78
N GLY A 134 10.30 -7.84 -26.96
CA GLY A 134 9.39 -6.76 -27.38
C GLY A 134 9.37 -5.58 -26.41
N GLU A 135 9.41 -5.83 -25.12
CA GLU A 135 9.47 -4.78 -24.08
C GLU A 135 10.76 -3.96 -24.17
N VAL A 136 11.92 -4.64 -24.31
CA VAL A 136 13.20 -3.97 -24.51
C VAL A 136 13.21 -3.16 -25.79
N THR A 137 12.65 -3.69 -26.89
CA THR A 137 12.52 -2.96 -28.17
C THR A 137 11.72 -1.67 -28.01
N VAL A 138 10.57 -1.73 -27.34
CA VAL A 138 9.75 -0.54 -27.06
C VAL A 138 10.49 0.44 -26.17
N ALA A 139 11.18 -0.04 -25.12
CA ALA A 139 11.96 0.82 -24.23
C ALA A 139 13.11 1.52 -24.96
N VAL A 140 13.83 0.81 -25.82
CA VAL A 140 14.87 1.40 -26.68
C VAL A 140 14.27 2.42 -27.64
N GLY A 141 13.13 2.11 -28.27
CA GLY A 141 12.43 3.03 -29.18
C GLY A 141 12.01 4.34 -28.48
N GLN A 142 11.55 4.28 -27.24
CA GLN A 142 11.20 5.47 -26.45
C GLN A 142 12.42 6.32 -26.06
N LEU A 143 13.59 5.72 -25.98
CA LEU A 143 14.85 6.39 -25.68
C LEU A 143 15.58 6.88 -26.92
N THR A 144 15.16 6.44 -28.09
CA THR A 144 15.72 6.90 -29.38
C THR A 144 15.44 8.39 -29.58
N GLY A 145 16.48 9.18 -29.74
CA GLY A 145 16.37 10.65 -29.81
C GLY A 145 16.44 11.37 -28.46
N THR A 146 16.51 10.66 -27.36
CA THR A 146 16.78 11.22 -26.03
C THR A 146 18.15 10.75 -25.53
N ARG A 147 18.76 11.50 -24.59
CA ARG A 147 20.02 11.06 -23.98
C ARG A 147 19.78 9.91 -23.02
N MET A 148 20.24 8.72 -23.39
CA MET A 148 20.14 7.52 -22.56
C MET A 148 21.07 7.64 -21.32
N ARG A 149 20.59 7.24 -20.15
CA ARG A 149 21.38 7.25 -18.92
C ARG A 149 22.19 5.95 -18.79
N PRO A 150 23.36 5.98 -18.12
CA PRO A 150 24.19 4.79 -17.93
C PRO A 150 23.49 3.64 -17.20
N ASP A 151 22.66 3.95 -16.21
CA ASP A 151 21.87 2.98 -15.46
C ASP A 151 20.74 2.35 -16.29
N GLU A 152 20.09 3.11 -17.15
CA GLU A 152 19.08 2.62 -18.10
C GLU A 152 19.71 1.69 -19.13
N ARG A 153 20.83 2.11 -19.68
CA ARG A 153 21.62 1.28 -20.63
C ARG A 153 22.06 -0.03 -20.00
N ALA A 154 22.62 0.02 -18.78
CA ALA A 154 23.07 -1.17 -18.07
C ALA A 154 21.90 -2.12 -17.78
N THR A 155 20.73 -1.60 -17.39
CA THR A 155 19.52 -2.38 -17.15
C THR A 155 19.03 -3.08 -18.41
N LEU A 156 18.93 -2.35 -19.54
CA LEU A 156 18.48 -2.91 -20.80
C LEU A 156 19.45 -3.98 -21.35
N LEU A 157 20.77 -3.75 -21.21
CA LEU A 157 21.78 -4.74 -21.57
C LEU A 157 21.69 -5.98 -20.69
N ALA A 158 21.47 -5.82 -19.37
CA ALA A 158 21.30 -6.95 -18.46
C ALA A 158 20.03 -7.74 -18.80
N GLU A 159 18.93 -7.07 -19.14
CA GLU A 159 17.69 -7.71 -19.57
C GLU A 159 17.88 -8.50 -20.87
N LEU A 160 18.53 -7.93 -21.89
CA LEU A 160 18.83 -8.61 -23.16
C LEU A 160 19.74 -9.84 -22.96
N ASN A 161 20.74 -9.71 -22.09
CA ASN A 161 21.67 -10.82 -21.81
C ASN A 161 21.03 -11.92 -20.98
N ALA A 162 20.00 -11.62 -20.20
CA ALA A 162 19.27 -12.59 -19.39
C ALA A 162 18.18 -13.35 -20.17
N LEU A 163 17.90 -12.96 -21.42
CA LEU A 163 16.89 -13.64 -22.24
C LEU A 163 17.36 -15.05 -22.60
N ASP A 164 16.49 -16.03 -22.35
CA ASP A 164 16.67 -17.37 -22.92
C ASP A 164 16.34 -17.31 -24.41
N ARG A 165 17.35 -17.55 -25.22
CA ARG A 165 17.28 -17.47 -26.70
C ARG A 165 17.06 -18.84 -27.34
N SER A 166 16.79 -19.90 -26.57
CA SER A 166 16.63 -21.27 -27.07
C SER A 166 15.49 -21.37 -28.10
N ASP A 167 14.40 -20.68 -27.82
CA ASP A 167 13.17 -20.67 -28.64
C ASP A 167 13.12 -19.54 -29.67
N PHE A 168 14.19 -18.74 -29.83
CA PHE A 168 14.21 -17.63 -30.78
C PHE A 168 14.50 -18.13 -32.20
N GLY A 169 13.71 -17.63 -33.15
CA GLY A 169 13.99 -17.74 -34.57
C GLY A 169 15.21 -16.91 -35.01
N PRO A 170 15.61 -17.01 -36.27
CA PRO A 170 16.74 -16.23 -36.80
C PRO A 170 16.51 -14.72 -36.68
N ASP A 171 15.30 -14.25 -36.97
CA ASP A 171 14.93 -12.82 -36.98
C ASP A 171 14.98 -12.21 -35.58
N GLU A 172 14.50 -12.95 -34.55
CA GLU A 172 14.53 -12.50 -33.17
C GLU A 172 15.95 -12.47 -32.60
N ARG A 173 16.82 -13.40 -33.03
CA ARG A 173 18.24 -13.38 -32.66
C ARG A 173 18.95 -12.18 -33.28
N GLU A 174 18.72 -11.92 -34.57
CA GLU A 174 19.27 -10.75 -35.26
C GLU A 174 18.81 -9.45 -34.58
N LEU A 175 17.54 -9.33 -34.21
CA LEU A 175 17.02 -8.19 -33.45
C LEU A 175 17.73 -8.02 -32.10
N CYS A 176 17.92 -9.10 -31.34
CA CYS A 176 18.66 -9.09 -30.09
C CYS A 176 20.08 -8.55 -30.25
N ASP A 177 20.78 -9.04 -31.28
CA ASP A 177 22.17 -8.66 -31.56
C ASP A 177 22.26 -7.20 -32.04
N ALA A 178 21.31 -6.76 -32.86
CA ALA A 178 21.21 -5.37 -33.30
C ALA A 178 20.94 -4.41 -32.10
N LEU A 179 20.01 -4.77 -31.21
CA LEU A 179 19.73 -3.98 -30.00
C LEU A 179 20.95 -3.94 -29.05
N THR A 180 21.62 -5.07 -28.90
CA THR A 180 22.83 -5.16 -28.06
C THR A 180 23.94 -4.28 -28.63
N SER A 181 24.17 -4.33 -29.96
CA SER A 181 25.14 -3.49 -30.65
C SER A 181 24.80 -1.99 -30.50
N TYR A 182 23.54 -1.63 -30.73
CA TYR A 182 23.06 -0.25 -30.57
C TYR A 182 23.29 0.27 -29.14
N LEU A 183 22.89 -0.50 -28.12
CA LEU A 183 23.07 -0.12 -26.73
C LEU A 183 24.55 0.01 -26.34
N ASN A 184 25.45 -0.76 -26.94
CA ASN A 184 26.89 -0.66 -26.69
C ASN A 184 27.54 0.57 -27.36
N THR A 185 26.99 1.04 -28.46
CA THR A 185 27.53 2.20 -29.23
C THR A 185 26.94 3.54 -28.81
N VAL A 186 25.71 3.54 -28.24
CA VAL A 186 25.04 4.77 -27.80
C VAL A 186 25.83 5.46 -26.69
N HIS A 187 26.11 6.75 -26.87
CA HIS A 187 26.73 7.59 -25.85
C HIS A 187 25.77 7.82 -24.68
N ALA A 188 26.12 7.24 -23.53
CA ALA A 188 25.36 7.46 -22.29
C ALA A 188 25.72 8.81 -21.64
N ASP A 189 24.72 9.55 -21.16
CA ASP A 189 24.95 10.77 -20.38
C ASP A 189 25.55 10.38 -19.02
N THR A 190 26.75 10.86 -18.72
CA THR A 190 27.51 10.52 -17.50
C THR A 190 26.91 11.08 -16.21
N ARG A 191 25.84 11.86 -16.28
CA ARG A 191 25.19 12.43 -15.09
C ARG A 191 24.35 11.38 -14.38
N PRO A 192 24.72 10.96 -13.15
CA PRO A 192 23.89 10.03 -12.39
C PRO A 192 22.55 10.64 -12.07
N ALA A 193 21.47 9.93 -12.35
CA ALA A 193 20.12 10.38 -12.07
C ALA A 193 19.97 10.75 -10.59
N LEU A 194 19.38 11.91 -10.31
CA LEU A 194 19.08 12.37 -8.94
C LEU A 194 18.32 11.31 -8.15
N LEU A 195 17.47 10.53 -8.82
CA LEU A 195 16.69 9.42 -8.22
C LEU A 195 17.59 8.28 -7.74
N VAL A 196 18.56 7.83 -8.53
CA VAL A 196 19.50 6.76 -8.14
C VAL A 196 20.41 7.21 -7.00
N ARG A 197 20.85 8.47 -7.00
CA ARG A 197 21.56 9.05 -5.85
C ARG A 197 20.70 9.08 -4.59
N ARG A 198 19.40 9.39 -4.75
CA ARG A 198 18.44 9.44 -3.66
C ARG A 198 18.14 8.04 -3.10
N GLU A 199 17.94 7.05 -3.96
CA GLU A 199 17.75 5.64 -3.57
C GLU A 199 18.96 5.11 -2.80
N ARG A 200 20.18 5.28 -3.34
CA ARG A 200 21.42 4.88 -2.65
C ARG A 200 21.65 5.63 -1.32
N ARG A 201 21.23 6.89 -1.24
CA ARG A 201 21.28 7.64 0.03
C ARG A 201 20.25 7.11 1.03
N LEU A 202 19.04 6.84 0.58
CA LEU A 202 17.98 6.27 1.42
C LEU A 202 18.36 4.88 1.92
N GLU A 203 18.92 4.02 1.08
CA GLU A 203 19.43 2.71 1.51
C GLU A 203 20.57 2.81 2.53
N ARG A 204 21.51 3.73 2.33
CA ARG A 204 22.59 3.98 3.31
C ARG A 204 22.04 4.53 4.63
N LEU A 205 21.13 5.51 4.57
CA LEU A 205 20.46 6.06 5.75
C LEU A 205 19.67 4.96 6.48
N GLU A 206 18.93 4.14 5.76
CA GLU A 206 18.18 3.02 6.33
C GLU A 206 19.13 2.04 7.06
N ARG A 207 20.27 1.66 6.43
CA ARG A 207 21.23 0.76 7.05
C ARG A 207 21.89 1.36 8.29
N THR A 208 22.12 2.68 8.29
CA THR A 208 22.75 3.39 9.41
C THR A 208 21.77 3.64 10.55
N LEU A 209 20.54 4.06 10.23
CA LEU A 209 19.50 4.38 11.22
C LEU A 209 18.84 3.14 11.82
N LEU A 210 18.73 2.05 11.01
CA LEU A 210 18.05 0.80 11.40
C LEU A 210 19.00 -0.39 11.18
N PRO A 211 20.06 -0.56 12.00
CA PRO A 211 20.90 -1.75 11.95
C PRO A 211 20.05 -2.99 12.25
N LEU A 212 20.37 -4.13 11.61
CA LEU A 212 19.59 -5.37 11.74
C LEU A 212 19.29 -5.78 13.19
N PRO A 213 20.24 -5.69 14.15
CA PRO A 213 19.95 -6.02 15.55
C PRO A 213 18.92 -5.08 16.20
N ALA A 214 18.99 -3.76 15.92
CA ALA A 214 18.04 -2.80 16.44
C ALA A 214 16.64 -3.01 15.83
N LEU A 215 16.58 -3.26 14.52
CA LEU A 215 15.34 -3.58 13.82
C LEU A 215 14.70 -4.87 14.39
N ARG A 216 15.51 -5.90 14.67
CA ARG A 216 15.06 -7.14 15.31
C ARG A 216 14.41 -6.87 16.66
N ILE A 217 15.11 -6.15 17.56
CA ILE A 217 14.60 -5.83 18.89
C ILE A 217 13.33 -4.98 18.77
N GLY A 218 13.33 -3.96 17.91
CA GLY A 218 12.16 -3.12 17.67
C GLY A 218 10.93 -3.91 17.20
N LEU A 219 11.11 -4.85 16.27
CA LEU A 219 10.03 -5.71 15.79
C LEU A 219 9.47 -6.63 16.90
N ILE A 220 10.34 -7.23 17.74
CA ILE A 220 9.92 -8.04 18.89
C ILE A 220 9.10 -7.18 19.86
N VAL A 221 9.58 -5.98 20.18
CA VAL A 221 8.88 -5.05 21.08
C VAL A 221 7.51 -4.66 20.52
N VAL A 222 7.42 -4.36 19.22
CA VAL A 222 6.15 -4.01 18.57
C VAL A 222 5.19 -5.20 18.57
N LEU A 223 5.65 -6.43 18.28
CA LEU A 223 4.82 -7.63 18.33
C LEU A 223 4.27 -7.91 19.75
N ILE A 224 5.11 -7.75 20.79
CA ILE A 224 4.68 -7.84 22.17
C ILE A 224 3.68 -6.73 22.52
N GLY A 225 3.97 -5.49 22.11
CA GLY A 225 3.08 -4.35 22.30
C GLY A 225 1.70 -4.58 21.66
N HIS A 226 1.67 -5.13 20.46
CA HIS A 226 0.42 -5.48 19.78
C HIS A 226 -0.36 -6.58 20.55
N ALA A 227 0.32 -7.61 21.01
CA ALA A 227 -0.31 -8.65 21.83
C ALA A 227 -0.89 -8.10 23.14
N VAL A 228 -0.16 -7.20 23.83
CA VAL A 228 -0.66 -6.53 25.04
C VAL A 228 -1.86 -5.64 24.72
N TRP A 229 -1.79 -4.88 23.61
CA TRP A 229 -2.88 -4.03 23.14
C TRP A 229 -4.16 -4.82 22.89
N THR A 230 -4.05 -6.02 22.31
CA THR A 230 -5.17 -6.94 22.10
C THR A 230 -5.84 -7.34 23.44
N VAL A 231 -5.05 -7.60 24.48
CA VAL A 231 -5.60 -7.92 25.82
C VAL A 231 -6.37 -6.72 26.38
N VAL A 232 -5.84 -5.50 26.21
CA VAL A 232 -6.53 -4.28 26.64
C VAL A 232 -7.87 -4.13 25.92
N HIS A 233 -7.89 -4.30 24.60
CA HIS A 233 -9.13 -4.23 23.81
C HIS A 233 -10.14 -5.30 24.20
N LEU A 234 -9.69 -6.53 24.46
CA LEU A 234 -10.55 -7.61 24.91
C LEU A 234 -11.21 -7.26 26.26
N VAL A 235 -10.45 -6.74 27.20
CA VAL A 235 -10.98 -6.31 28.50
C VAL A 235 -12.01 -5.19 28.32
N LEU A 236 -11.70 -4.18 27.48
CA LEU A 236 -12.65 -3.11 27.17
C LEU A 236 -13.92 -3.65 26.51
N ALA A 237 -13.81 -4.54 25.54
CA ALA A 237 -14.95 -5.15 24.87
C ALA A 237 -15.84 -5.94 25.87
N VAL A 238 -15.24 -6.70 26.77
CA VAL A 238 -15.98 -7.44 27.83
C VAL A 238 -16.71 -6.47 28.77
N ILE A 239 -16.08 -5.37 29.15
CA ILE A 239 -16.71 -4.36 30.02
C ILE A 239 -17.93 -3.73 29.31
N ILE A 240 -17.78 -3.37 28.04
CA ILE A 240 -18.87 -2.81 27.22
C ILE A 240 -20.02 -3.82 27.10
N ILE A 241 -19.73 -5.06 26.73
CA ILE A 241 -20.75 -6.10 26.54
C ILE A 241 -21.45 -6.44 27.86
N SER A 242 -20.76 -6.35 29.01
CA SER A 242 -21.36 -6.61 30.32
C SER A 242 -22.20 -5.45 30.88
N GLY A 243 -22.34 -4.36 30.15
CA GLY A 243 -23.17 -3.20 30.54
C GLY A 243 -22.65 -2.46 31.78
N ARG A 244 -21.39 -2.65 32.18
CA ARG A 244 -20.80 -1.95 33.32
C ARG A 244 -20.42 -0.54 32.92
N HIS A 245 -20.95 0.46 33.65
CA HIS A 245 -20.59 1.87 33.45
C HIS A 245 -19.15 2.11 33.91
N MET A 246 -18.36 2.78 33.05
CA MET A 246 -17.03 3.24 33.40
C MET A 246 -17.10 4.56 34.19
N PRO A 247 -16.23 4.77 35.19
CA PRO A 247 -16.29 5.97 36.05
C PRO A 247 -15.77 7.26 35.38
N ASN A 248 -15.39 7.24 34.09
CA ASN A 248 -14.83 8.38 33.38
C ASN A 248 -15.66 8.76 32.15
N ALA A 249 -16.24 9.96 32.18
CA ALA A 249 -17.06 10.56 31.09
C ALA A 249 -16.34 10.62 29.71
N SER A 250 -15.00 10.69 29.68
CA SER A 250 -14.22 10.68 28.44
C SER A 250 -14.18 9.32 27.75
N LEU A 251 -14.28 8.23 28.53
CA LEU A 251 -14.39 6.87 28.01
C LEU A 251 -15.82 6.55 27.59
N ASP A 252 -16.83 7.08 28.28
CA ASP A 252 -18.23 6.96 27.85
C ASP A 252 -18.45 7.54 26.46
N HIS A 253 -17.80 8.65 26.11
CA HIS A 253 -17.90 9.24 24.77
C HIS A 253 -17.27 8.38 23.66
N LEU A 254 -16.18 7.68 23.98
CA LEU A 254 -15.56 6.70 23.07
C LEU A 254 -16.39 5.42 22.95
N LEU A 255 -17.17 5.10 23.98
CA LEU A 255 -18.01 3.92 24.09
C LEU A 255 -19.47 4.16 23.67
N ASP A 256 -19.89 5.41 23.55
CA ASP A 256 -21.26 5.83 23.16
C ASP A 256 -21.64 5.38 21.72
N VAL A 257 -20.67 5.02 20.92
CA VAL A 257 -20.87 4.35 19.64
C VAL A 257 -21.70 3.06 19.79
N SER A 258 -21.65 2.38 20.95
CA SER A 258 -22.39 1.14 21.19
C SER A 258 -23.89 1.38 21.46
N GLN A 259 -24.28 2.53 22.03
CA GLN A 259 -25.66 2.81 22.43
C GLN A 259 -26.60 3.09 21.25
N HIS A 260 -26.06 3.56 20.12
CA HIS A 260 -26.87 3.95 18.94
C HIS A 260 -27.17 2.79 17.97
N HIS A 261 -26.59 1.61 18.12
CA HIS A 261 -26.63 0.56 17.07
C HIS A 261 -27.34 -0.74 17.46
N GLY A 262 -27.82 -0.91 18.68
CA GLY A 262 -28.56 -2.09 19.13
C GLY A 262 -27.74 -3.39 19.16
N TRP A 263 -28.39 -4.56 19.36
CA TRP A 263 -27.75 -5.86 19.53
C TRP A 263 -26.89 -6.34 18.34
N LYS A 264 -27.22 -5.91 17.11
CA LYS A 264 -26.43 -6.24 15.91
C LYS A 264 -25.02 -5.64 15.97
N SER A 265 -24.89 -4.47 16.59
CA SER A 265 -23.58 -3.85 16.74
C SER A 265 -22.74 -4.52 17.83
N LEU A 266 -23.38 -5.03 18.90
CA LEU A 266 -22.70 -5.82 19.94
C LEU A 266 -22.16 -7.13 19.36
N ALA A 267 -22.92 -7.81 18.49
CA ALA A 267 -22.44 -9.00 17.79
C ALA A 267 -21.24 -8.68 16.87
N GLY A 268 -21.31 -7.57 16.13
CA GLY A 268 -20.21 -7.08 15.30
C GLY A 268 -18.96 -6.77 16.11
N LEU A 269 -19.11 -6.12 17.25
CA LEU A 269 -18.01 -5.82 18.19
C LEU A 269 -17.38 -7.11 18.75
N ALA A 270 -18.19 -8.10 19.10
CA ALA A 270 -17.70 -9.39 19.57
C ALA A 270 -16.91 -10.16 18.50
N ILE A 271 -17.37 -10.11 17.24
CA ILE A 271 -16.64 -10.70 16.10
C ILE A 271 -15.32 -9.97 15.87
N ALA A 272 -15.32 -8.64 15.90
CA ALA A 272 -14.10 -7.85 15.75
C ALA A 272 -13.10 -8.15 16.87
N ALA A 273 -13.56 -8.20 18.13
CA ALA A 273 -12.72 -8.56 19.28
C ALA A 273 -12.15 -9.98 19.17
N ALA A 274 -12.97 -10.96 18.72
CA ALA A 274 -12.49 -12.33 18.50
C ALA A 274 -11.40 -12.40 17.42
N ALA A 275 -11.57 -11.68 16.30
CA ALA A 275 -10.58 -11.60 15.25
C ALA A 275 -9.28 -10.94 15.75
N GLU A 276 -9.39 -9.89 16.54
CA GLU A 276 -8.24 -9.21 17.14
C GLU A 276 -7.49 -10.12 18.12
N VAL A 277 -8.20 -10.92 18.92
CA VAL A 277 -7.58 -11.92 19.83
C VAL A 277 -6.75 -12.93 19.05
N LEU A 278 -7.24 -13.43 17.92
CA LEU A 278 -6.48 -14.36 17.07
C LEU A 278 -5.18 -13.71 16.55
N VAL A 279 -5.24 -12.45 16.15
CA VAL A 279 -4.05 -11.69 15.73
C VAL A 279 -3.09 -11.50 16.89
N GLY A 280 -3.59 -11.13 18.06
CA GLY A 280 -2.77 -10.95 19.27
C GLY A 280 -2.05 -12.24 19.68
N ILE A 281 -2.74 -13.38 19.64
CA ILE A 281 -2.12 -14.70 19.86
C ILE A 281 -1.02 -14.96 18.82
N GLY A 282 -1.26 -14.65 17.55
CA GLY A 282 -0.27 -14.79 16.50
C GLY A 282 0.96 -13.91 16.72
N CYS A 283 0.77 -12.66 17.15
CA CYS A 283 1.86 -11.74 17.49
C CYS A 283 2.66 -12.20 18.72
N ALA A 284 1.97 -12.68 19.78
CA ALA A 284 2.61 -13.23 20.97
C ALA A 284 3.44 -14.49 20.64
N ALA A 285 2.87 -15.40 19.85
CA ALA A 285 3.57 -16.58 19.37
C ALA A 285 4.78 -16.24 18.49
N ALA A 286 4.65 -15.25 17.58
CA ALA A 286 5.75 -14.76 16.78
C ALA A 286 6.89 -14.20 17.65
N ALA A 287 6.58 -13.34 18.61
CA ALA A 287 7.57 -12.80 19.55
C ALA A 287 8.26 -13.93 20.36
N THR A 288 7.49 -14.88 20.88
CA THR A 288 8.01 -16.01 21.66
C THR A 288 8.94 -16.90 20.83
N LEU A 289 8.55 -17.22 19.58
CA LEU A 289 9.37 -18.00 18.66
C LEU A 289 10.67 -17.27 18.32
N TRP A 290 10.61 -15.95 18.17
CA TRP A 290 11.79 -15.14 17.92
C TRP A 290 12.78 -15.16 19.07
N LEU A 291 12.27 -15.01 20.31
CA LEU A 291 13.09 -15.13 21.53
C LEU A 291 13.71 -16.52 21.71
N ARG A 292 13.06 -17.57 21.19
CA ARG A 292 13.56 -18.96 21.18
C ARG A 292 14.49 -19.25 20.00
N GLY A 293 14.89 -18.26 19.20
CA GLY A 293 15.81 -18.42 18.08
C GLY A 293 15.18 -18.98 16.80
N ARG A 294 13.86 -19.22 16.76
CA ARG A 294 13.14 -19.67 15.55
C ARG A 294 12.71 -18.51 14.67
N GLU A 295 13.67 -17.76 14.17
CA GLU A 295 13.47 -16.46 13.51
C GLU A 295 12.61 -16.55 12.25
N GLU A 296 12.86 -17.51 11.36
CA GLU A 296 12.15 -17.65 10.10
C GLU A 296 10.64 -17.86 10.30
N ILE A 297 10.29 -18.74 11.25
CA ILE A 297 8.88 -19.04 11.58
C ILE A 297 8.25 -17.83 12.26
N ALA A 298 8.98 -17.16 13.16
CA ALA A 298 8.53 -15.96 13.84
C ALA A 298 8.17 -14.84 12.87
N VAL A 299 9.05 -14.54 11.91
CA VAL A 299 8.82 -13.50 10.89
C VAL A 299 7.65 -13.87 9.99
N ARG A 300 7.53 -15.13 9.56
CA ARG A 300 6.38 -15.58 8.76
C ARG A 300 5.07 -15.41 9.52
N LEU A 301 5.04 -15.82 10.78
CA LEU A 301 3.85 -15.70 11.62
C LEU A 301 3.49 -14.23 11.88
N GLY A 302 4.47 -13.36 12.16
CA GLY A 302 4.27 -11.93 12.28
C GLY A 302 3.71 -11.29 11.01
N ILE A 303 4.21 -11.67 9.83
CA ILE A 303 3.68 -11.22 8.55
C ILE A 303 2.21 -11.62 8.38
N TRP A 304 1.87 -12.90 8.62
CA TRP A 304 0.50 -13.37 8.49
C TRP A 304 -0.45 -12.70 9.50
N SER A 305 -0.03 -12.53 10.76
CA SER A 305 -0.79 -11.80 11.77
C SER A 305 -1.07 -10.36 11.33
N SER A 306 -0.05 -9.65 10.82
CA SER A 306 -0.22 -8.28 10.32
C SER A 306 -1.13 -8.22 9.09
N VAL A 307 -1.06 -9.19 8.18
CA VAL A 307 -1.96 -9.27 7.00
C VAL A 307 -3.40 -9.49 7.44
N ILE A 308 -3.65 -10.41 8.39
CA ILE A 308 -5.00 -10.68 8.90
C ILE A 308 -5.54 -9.43 9.62
N SER A 309 -4.72 -8.77 10.43
CA SER A 309 -5.09 -7.52 11.08
C SER A 309 -5.49 -6.45 10.08
N LEU A 310 -4.65 -6.20 9.08
CA LEU A 310 -4.93 -5.22 8.03
C LEU A 310 -6.17 -5.57 7.19
N THR A 311 -6.42 -6.84 6.90
CA THR A 311 -7.50 -7.23 5.97
C THR A 311 -8.83 -7.54 6.65
N VAL A 312 -8.82 -8.04 7.88
CA VAL A 312 -10.03 -8.46 8.59
C VAL A 312 -10.34 -7.54 9.76
N VAL A 313 -9.39 -7.38 10.69
CA VAL A 313 -9.65 -6.63 11.92
C VAL A 313 -9.95 -5.16 11.62
N ASN A 314 -9.12 -4.51 10.79
CA ASN A 314 -9.32 -3.10 10.46
C ASN A 314 -10.59 -2.85 9.63
N VAL A 315 -11.03 -3.78 8.77
CA VAL A 315 -12.33 -3.67 8.10
C VAL A 315 -13.46 -3.64 9.13
N LEU A 316 -13.44 -4.56 10.08
CA LEU A 316 -14.46 -4.62 11.13
C LEU A 316 -14.37 -3.42 12.08
N ALA A 317 -13.16 -3.05 12.52
CA ALA A 317 -12.92 -1.94 13.42
C ALA A 317 -13.31 -0.58 12.79
N SER A 318 -13.15 -0.41 11.47
CA SER A 318 -13.49 0.83 10.77
C SER A 318 -14.97 1.17 10.83
N TYR A 319 -15.83 0.19 11.04
CA TYR A 319 -17.26 0.39 11.27
C TYR A 319 -17.53 1.13 12.59
N PHE A 320 -16.76 0.82 13.65
CA PHE A 320 -16.95 1.39 14.99
C PHE A 320 -16.15 2.67 15.20
N SER A 321 -14.95 2.77 14.61
CA SER A 321 -14.05 3.90 14.80
C SER A 321 -13.30 4.24 13.51
N GLN A 322 -13.86 5.15 12.73
CA GLN A 322 -13.30 5.52 11.42
C GLN A 322 -11.90 6.14 11.52
N PHE A 323 -11.67 7.03 12.48
CA PHE A 323 -10.39 7.74 12.61
C PHE A 323 -9.31 6.88 13.27
N LEU A 324 -9.65 6.19 14.36
CA LEU A 324 -8.68 5.35 15.06
C LEU A 324 -8.14 4.24 14.14
N THR A 325 -9.02 3.66 13.32
CA THR A 325 -8.64 2.60 12.37
C THR A 325 -7.62 3.07 11.32
N VAL A 326 -7.63 4.35 10.93
CA VAL A 326 -6.60 4.89 10.03
C VAL A 326 -5.22 4.82 10.68
N PHE A 327 -5.09 5.22 11.93
CA PHE A 327 -3.80 5.20 12.64
C PHE A 327 -3.33 3.77 12.92
N THR A 328 -4.24 2.88 13.33
CA THR A 328 -3.90 1.46 13.54
C THR A 328 -3.48 0.80 12.25
N ALA A 329 -4.19 1.02 11.15
CA ALA A 329 -3.85 0.48 9.83
C ALA A 329 -2.48 0.99 9.33
N LEU A 330 -2.15 2.27 9.55
CA LEU A 330 -0.83 2.80 9.21
C LEU A 330 0.29 2.16 10.04
N ALA A 331 0.08 2.00 11.34
CA ALA A 331 1.05 1.35 12.22
C ALA A 331 1.27 -0.12 11.84
N GLU A 332 0.21 -0.85 11.52
CA GLU A 332 0.27 -2.26 11.09
C GLU A 332 0.87 -2.41 9.69
N ALA A 333 0.58 -1.49 8.75
CA ALA A 333 1.21 -1.47 7.45
C ALA A 333 2.73 -1.20 7.57
N LEU A 334 3.14 -0.31 8.48
CA LEU A 334 4.54 -0.09 8.79
C LEU A 334 5.18 -1.34 9.41
N LEU A 335 4.52 -2.00 10.36
CA LEU A 335 4.99 -3.26 10.95
C LEU A 335 5.17 -4.33 9.88
N LEU A 336 4.18 -4.53 9.01
CA LEU A 336 4.24 -5.46 7.89
C LEU A 336 5.41 -5.15 6.96
N TYR A 337 5.57 -3.87 6.57
CA TYR A 337 6.69 -3.42 5.75
C TYR A 337 8.03 -3.73 6.40
N LEU A 338 8.20 -3.41 7.68
CA LEU A 338 9.45 -3.66 8.42
C LEU A 338 9.75 -5.17 8.56
N LEU A 339 8.73 -6.01 8.77
CA LEU A 339 8.90 -7.48 8.81
C LEU A 339 9.36 -8.04 7.45
N ILE A 340 8.73 -7.58 6.35
CA ILE A 340 9.13 -7.98 4.99
C ILE A 340 10.56 -7.50 4.70
N ARG A 341 10.88 -6.28 5.07
CA ARG A 341 12.20 -5.68 4.88
C ARG A 341 13.28 -6.41 5.69
N TYR A 342 12.96 -6.75 6.95
CA TYR A 342 13.83 -7.55 7.80
C TYR A 342 14.13 -8.91 7.16
N ARG A 343 13.10 -9.62 6.70
CA ARG A 343 13.25 -10.92 6.02
C ARG A 343 14.15 -10.82 4.79
N ALA A 344 13.95 -9.80 3.95
CA ALA A 344 14.76 -9.58 2.76
C ALA A 344 16.23 -9.29 3.10
N ARG A 345 16.48 -8.48 4.14
CA ARG A 345 17.85 -8.14 4.58
C ARG A 345 18.56 -9.31 5.26
N ALA A 346 17.83 -10.11 6.04
CA ALA A 346 18.37 -11.31 6.69
C ALA A 346 18.72 -12.39 5.66
N ALA A 347 17.92 -12.56 4.61
CA ALA A 347 18.18 -13.50 3.52
C ALA A 347 19.38 -13.10 2.65
N ALA A 348 19.67 -11.79 2.51
CA ALA A 348 20.80 -11.29 1.72
C ALA A 348 22.16 -11.56 2.39
N GLY A 349 22.21 -11.99 3.65
CA GLY A 349 23.43 -12.26 4.40
C GLY A 349 24.27 -10.99 4.71
N PRO A 350 25.22 -11.06 5.62
CA PRO A 350 26.23 -10.02 5.72
C PRO A 350 27.13 -10.14 4.48
N HIS A 351 27.07 -9.15 3.61
CA HIS A 351 28.08 -9.02 2.55
C HIS A 351 29.46 -8.95 3.21
N ARG A 352 30.23 -10.04 3.02
CA ARG A 352 31.67 -10.09 3.32
C ARG A 352 32.41 -9.07 2.47
#